data_2b745a1a68883ed8f99681da2776e179
#
_entry.id   2b745a1a68883ed8f99681da2776e179
#
_cell.length_a   1.000
_cell.length_b   1.000
_cell.length_c   1.000
_cell.angle_alpha   90.00
_cell.angle_beta   90.00
_cell.angle_gamma   90.00
#
_symmetry.space_group_name_H-M   'P 1'
#
loop_
_entity.id
_entity.type
_entity.pdbx_description
1 polymer ?
#
loop_
_entity_poly.entity_id
_entity_poly.type
_entity_poly.pdbx_seq_one_letter_code
_entity_poly.pdbx_strand_id
1 'polypeptide(L)'
;MKIVIEAQRIYRKEKHGMDYVALEMIRELQKLDSKNEYYILVSPGEDKCLTESANMHIVEVNWPSYPLWEQIGLPLAVNRIKPDILHCTSNTAPIFCNVPLVLTLHDIIFLEKKHGKIASTYQQMGRIYRKFVVPRILKKCQKIITVSNFECEHIKHSLNLKDGLIQAIYNGYSKHFKPMVNTREITSKYIKDEHYLFFLGNTDPKKNTIGVLTAYSLYAEKSKNPLPLLIADLKESIVNQYLEDNQLTHIKPLLRYPGYIPNTELPAIYGGATAFIYTSYRESFGIPILEGMACGTPVITSNTSAMPEIAGEGGILVNPFIPEEIAEKILLLEEDTIYRNNCIEYGLNRVKQFSWENTAKNTLNIYQTLLK
;
A
#
# COMPACT_ATOMS: atom_id res chain seq x y z
N MET A 1 -6.74 -29.43 3.52
CA MET A 1 -5.30 -29.15 3.28
C MET A 1 -4.73 -28.50 4.51
N LYS A 2 -3.45 -28.75 4.77
CA LYS A 2 -2.68 -28.06 5.83
C LYS A 2 -1.81 -26.99 5.19
N ILE A 3 -2.05 -25.73 5.53
CA ILE A 3 -1.40 -24.58 4.90
C ILE A 3 -0.63 -23.81 5.96
N VAL A 4 0.65 -23.57 5.72
CA VAL A 4 1.45 -22.64 6.51
C VAL A 4 1.52 -21.31 5.80
N ILE A 5 1.21 -20.23 6.52
CA ILE A 5 1.36 -18.85 6.03
C ILE A 5 2.44 -18.16 6.87
N GLU A 6 3.50 -17.69 6.21
CA GLU A 6 4.49 -16.79 6.80
C GLU A 6 3.86 -15.42 6.98
N ALA A 7 3.81 -14.96 8.22
CA ALA A 7 3.26 -13.67 8.61
C ALA A 7 4.12 -13.03 9.73
N GLN A 8 5.44 -13.14 9.61
CA GLN A 8 6.41 -12.79 10.64
C GLN A 8 6.14 -11.43 11.29
N ARG A 9 5.68 -10.44 10.50
CA ARG A 9 5.68 -9.02 10.90
C ARG A 9 4.35 -8.52 11.41
N ILE A 10 3.28 -9.31 11.36
CA ILE A 10 1.92 -8.81 11.68
C ILE A 10 1.74 -8.40 13.14
N TYR A 11 2.59 -8.89 14.06
CA TYR A 11 2.54 -8.53 15.48
C TYR A 11 3.40 -7.32 15.85
N ARG A 12 3.99 -6.64 14.87
CA ARG A 12 4.69 -5.36 15.10
C ARG A 12 3.69 -4.27 15.48
N LYS A 13 4.10 -3.38 16.38
CA LYS A 13 3.34 -2.19 16.72
C LYS A 13 3.13 -1.29 15.51
N GLU A 14 4.21 -1.02 14.78
CA GLU A 14 4.18 -0.24 13.53
C GLU A 14 4.24 -1.19 12.35
N LYS A 15 3.11 -1.35 11.67
CA LYS A 15 2.98 -2.19 10.48
C LYS A 15 3.20 -1.37 9.21
N HIS A 16 3.82 -2.00 8.22
CA HIS A 16 3.94 -1.46 6.87
C HIS A 16 2.89 -2.06 5.93
N GLY A 17 2.76 -1.53 4.71
CA GLY A 17 1.75 -1.95 3.75
C GLY A 17 1.70 -3.47 3.52
N MET A 18 2.85 -4.14 3.36
CA MET A 18 2.91 -5.60 3.18
C MET A 18 2.39 -6.38 4.40
N ASP A 19 2.64 -5.86 5.61
CA ASP A 19 2.20 -6.49 6.86
C ASP A 19 0.67 -6.43 6.97
N TYR A 20 0.07 -5.30 6.55
CA TYR A 20 -1.39 -5.14 6.45
C TYR A 20 -2.01 -6.05 5.40
N VAL A 21 -1.38 -6.18 4.22
CA VAL A 21 -1.87 -7.08 3.17
C VAL A 21 -1.92 -8.52 3.67
N ALA A 22 -0.86 -8.99 4.33
CA ALA A 22 -0.84 -10.33 4.92
C ALA A 22 -1.92 -10.50 6.00
N LEU A 23 -2.03 -9.54 6.92
CA LEU A 23 -2.99 -9.58 8.03
C LEU A 23 -4.43 -9.61 7.53
N GLU A 24 -4.81 -8.72 6.63
CA GLU A 24 -6.20 -8.63 6.15
C GLU A 24 -6.57 -9.85 5.28
N MET A 25 -5.66 -10.34 4.45
CA MET A 25 -5.85 -11.59 3.72
C MET A 25 -6.09 -12.77 4.67
N ILE A 26 -5.30 -12.91 5.75
CA ILE A 26 -5.44 -13.97 6.75
C ILE A 26 -6.77 -13.85 7.49
N ARG A 27 -7.16 -12.64 7.89
CA ARG A 27 -8.46 -12.39 8.56
C ARG A 27 -9.66 -12.80 7.70
N GLU A 28 -9.58 -12.52 6.41
CA GLU A 28 -10.66 -12.92 5.49
C GLU A 28 -10.63 -14.42 5.18
N LEU A 29 -9.45 -15.06 5.07
CA LEU A 29 -9.34 -16.52 4.97
C LEU A 29 -9.96 -17.21 6.20
N GLN A 30 -9.74 -16.67 7.40
CA GLN A 30 -10.34 -17.21 8.63
C GLN A 30 -11.87 -17.20 8.62
N LYS A 31 -12.47 -16.20 7.95
CA LYS A 31 -13.95 -16.11 7.82
C LYS A 31 -14.50 -17.00 6.69
N LEU A 32 -13.75 -17.12 5.60
CA LEU A 32 -14.23 -17.74 4.36
C LEU A 32 -14.03 -19.25 4.30
N ASP A 33 -12.98 -19.77 4.95
CA ASP A 33 -12.59 -21.15 4.81
C ASP A 33 -12.56 -21.90 6.13
N SER A 34 -13.49 -22.84 6.28
CA SER A 34 -13.58 -23.77 7.41
C SER A 34 -13.06 -25.17 7.08
N LYS A 35 -12.63 -25.44 5.83
CA LYS A 35 -12.25 -26.80 5.37
C LYS A 35 -10.76 -27.07 5.47
N ASN A 36 -9.93 -26.03 5.29
CA ASN A 36 -8.48 -26.16 5.37
C ASN A 36 -7.99 -25.81 6.77
N GLU A 37 -6.86 -26.37 7.15
CA GLU A 37 -6.18 -26.12 8.41
C GLU A 37 -5.01 -25.16 8.17
N TYR A 38 -4.97 -24.06 8.89
CA TYR A 38 -4.00 -22.98 8.72
C TYR A 38 -3.06 -22.88 9.92
N TYR A 39 -1.79 -22.71 9.65
CA TYR A 39 -0.75 -22.40 10.66
C TYR A 39 -0.12 -21.07 10.28
N ILE A 40 -0.37 -20.05 11.07
CA ILE A 40 0.14 -18.69 10.85
C ILE A 40 1.40 -18.51 11.67
N LEU A 41 2.54 -18.43 10.99
CA LEU A 41 3.85 -18.31 11.64
C LEU A 41 4.20 -16.83 11.79
N VAL A 42 4.37 -16.41 13.04
CA VAL A 42 4.63 -15.00 13.41
C VAL A 42 5.88 -14.90 14.29
N SER A 43 6.54 -13.74 14.28
CA SER A 43 7.49 -13.41 15.35
C SER A 43 6.74 -12.89 16.57
N PRO A 44 7.28 -13.08 17.79
CA PRO A 44 6.77 -12.42 18.98
C PRO A 44 6.65 -10.90 18.75
N GLY A 45 5.59 -10.29 19.25
CA GLY A 45 5.35 -8.85 19.13
C GLY A 45 4.25 -8.37 20.08
N GLU A 46 4.12 -7.05 20.22
CA GLU A 46 3.21 -6.41 21.17
C GLU A 46 1.75 -6.42 20.69
N ASP A 47 1.55 -6.30 19.37
CA ASP A 47 0.20 -6.20 18.77
C ASP A 47 -0.32 -7.58 18.37
N LYS A 48 -1.04 -8.22 19.29
CA LYS A 48 -1.70 -9.52 19.05
C LYS A 48 -2.99 -9.37 18.24
N CYS A 49 -2.86 -8.82 17.03
CA CYS A 49 -3.96 -8.41 16.14
C CYS A 49 -4.72 -9.56 15.46
N LEU A 50 -4.31 -10.82 15.65
CA LEU A 50 -4.96 -12.01 15.12
C LEU A 50 -5.28 -12.97 16.27
N THR A 51 -6.46 -13.59 16.23
CA THR A 51 -6.90 -14.62 17.19
C THR A 51 -7.03 -15.96 16.51
N GLU A 52 -6.80 -17.04 17.25
CA GLU A 52 -7.00 -18.41 16.76
C GLU A 52 -8.48 -18.73 16.49
N SER A 53 -8.73 -19.71 15.64
CA SER A 53 -10.03 -20.33 15.43
C SER A 53 -9.89 -21.85 15.34
N ALA A 54 -11.01 -22.57 15.18
CA ALA A 54 -11.00 -24.03 15.15
C ALA A 54 -10.03 -24.63 14.11
N ASN A 55 -9.80 -23.91 13.01
CA ASN A 55 -8.98 -24.35 11.88
C ASN A 55 -7.80 -23.41 11.59
N MET A 56 -7.55 -22.41 12.43
CA MET A 56 -6.45 -21.46 12.24
C MET A 56 -5.64 -21.32 13.55
N HIS A 57 -4.41 -21.76 13.52
CA HIS A 57 -3.50 -21.83 14.65
C HIS A 57 -2.37 -20.80 14.49
N ILE A 58 -1.99 -20.13 15.58
CA ILE A 58 -0.91 -19.15 15.59
C ILE A 58 0.32 -19.79 16.19
N VAL A 59 1.43 -19.80 15.43
CA VAL A 59 2.70 -20.36 15.86
C VAL A 59 3.74 -19.26 15.98
N GLU A 60 4.11 -18.93 17.20
CA GLU A 60 5.19 -17.97 17.44
C GLU A 60 6.55 -18.66 17.25
N VAL A 61 7.35 -18.07 16.34
CA VAL A 61 8.71 -18.50 16.03
C VAL A 61 9.67 -17.39 16.43
N ASN A 62 10.52 -17.66 17.41
CA ASN A 62 11.44 -16.66 17.95
C ASN A 62 12.88 -16.89 17.45
N TRP A 63 13.40 -15.92 16.68
CA TRP A 63 14.77 -15.90 16.19
C TRP A 63 15.34 -14.47 16.20
N PRO A 64 16.64 -14.28 16.42
CA PRO A 64 17.22 -12.96 16.70
C PRO A 64 17.26 -12.01 15.51
N SER A 65 17.09 -12.50 14.28
CA SER A 65 17.07 -11.65 13.08
C SER A 65 16.14 -12.20 12.00
N TYR A 66 15.67 -11.31 11.10
CA TYR A 66 14.84 -11.71 9.99
C TYR A 66 15.44 -12.81 9.10
N PRO A 67 16.71 -12.73 8.66
CA PRO A 67 17.30 -13.78 7.84
C PRO A 67 17.36 -15.14 8.54
N LEU A 68 17.71 -15.18 9.84
CA LEU A 68 17.74 -16.42 10.61
C LEU A 68 16.32 -16.96 10.85
N TRP A 69 15.37 -16.08 11.12
CA TRP A 69 13.98 -16.46 11.26
C TRP A 69 13.46 -17.13 9.97
N GLU A 70 13.71 -16.51 8.81
CA GLU A 70 13.22 -17.00 7.52
C GLU A 70 13.99 -18.24 7.04
N GLN A 71 15.32 -18.28 7.18
CA GLN A 71 16.15 -19.35 6.60
C GLN A 71 16.33 -20.56 7.51
N ILE A 72 16.07 -20.43 8.81
CA ILE A 72 16.23 -21.52 9.80
C ILE A 72 14.93 -21.74 10.58
N GLY A 73 14.41 -20.71 11.25
CA GLY A 73 13.23 -20.85 12.12
C GLY A 73 11.99 -21.32 11.36
N LEU A 74 11.69 -20.70 10.24
CA LEU A 74 10.57 -21.04 9.38
C LEU A 74 10.66 -22.48 8.83
N PRO A 75 11.77 -22.94 8.22
CA PRO A 75 11.93 -24.34 7.80
C PRO A 75 11.78 -25.36 8.93
N LEU A 76 12.31 -25.08 10.11
CA LEU A 76 12.16 -25.97 11.27
C LEU A 76 10.70 -26.10 11.71
N ALA A 77 9.95 -24.99 11.74
CA ALA A 77 8.52 -25.01 12.04
C ALA A 77 7.73 -25.76 10.95
N VAL A 78 8.02 -25.48 9.67
CA VAL A 78 7.40 -26.18 8.52
C VAL A 78 7.65 -27.68 8.57
N ASN A 79 8.87 -28.12 8.89
CA ASN A 79 9.18 -29.55 9.01
C ASN A 79 8.43 -30.25 10.16
N ARG A 80 8.09 -29.54 11.23
CA ARG A 80 7.29 -30.08 12.35
C ARG A 80 5.80 -30.17 11.97
N ILE A 81 5.29 -29.13 11.30
CA ILE A 81 3.87 -29.00 10.90
C ILE A 81 3.56 -29.96 9.74
N LYS A 82 4.49 -30.13 8.81
CA LYS A 82 4.37 -30.92 7.58
C LYS A 82 3.16 -30.47 6.74
N PRO A 83 3.13 -29.20 6.28
CA PRO A 83 2.02 -28.70 5.50
C PRO A 83 2.07 -29.17 4.05
N ASP A 84 0.91 -29.09 3.38
CA ASP A 84 0.80 -29.29 1.94
C ASP A 84 1.33 -28.11 1.14
N ILE A 85 1.21 -26.88 1.70
CA ILE A 85 1.63 -25.63 1.07
C ILE A 85 2.30 -24.72 2.10
N LEU A 86 3.38 -24.07 1.69
CA LEU A 86 3.96 -22.91 2.37
C LEU A 86 3.67 -21.64 1.53
N HIS A 87 2.99 -20.66 2.11
CA HIS A 87 2.81 -19.34 1.51
C HIS A 87 3.66 -18.31 2.27
N CYS A 88 4.63 -17.72 1.57
CA CYS A 88 5.45 -16.60 2.09
C CYS A 88 4.90 -15.28 1.56
N THR A 89 4.59 -14.34 2.47
CA THR A 89 3.83 -13.13 2.14
C THR A 89 4.68 -11.86 2.00
N SER A 90 6.00 -11.95 2.21
CA SER A 90 6.86 -10.77 2.41
C SER A 90 8.02 -10.65 1.41
N ASN A 91 7.80 -10.91 0.11
CA ASN A 91 8.77 -10.83 -1.01
C ASN A 91 9.89 -11.87 -0.98
N THR A 92 10.09 -12.60 0.10
CA THR A 92 11.17 -13.60 0.26
C THR A 92 10.63 -14.88 0.88
N ALA A 93 11.41 -15.95 0.81
CA ALA A 93 11.08 -17.27 1.37
C ALA A 93 12.37 -18.05 1.70
N PRO A 94 12.29 -19.13 2.46
CA PRO A 94 13.46 -19.97 2.72
C PRO A 94 13.98 -20.62 1.44
N ILE A 95 15.31 -20.56 1.26
CA ILE A 95 15.98 -21.16 0.10
C ILE A 95 15.91 -22.70 0.19
N PHE A 96 15.99 -23.24 1.38
CA PHE A 96 15.93 -24.68 1.64
C PHE A 96 14.60 -25.04 2.30
N CYS A 97 13.58 -25.31 1.49
CA CYS A 97 12.29 -25.82 1.91
C CYS A 97 11.76 -26.78 0.83
N ASN A 98 11.29 -27.96 1.24
CA ASN A 98 10.84 -29.02 0.32
C ASN A 98 9.31 -29.09 0.23
N VAL A 99 8.61 -28.05 0.64
CA VAL A 99 7.16 -27.95 0.56
C VAL A 99 6.80 -27.07 -0.65
N PRO A 100 5.70 -27.36 -1.39
CA PRO A 100 5.19 -26.49 -2.44
C PRO A 100 5.09 -25.05 -1.96
N LEU A 101 5.76 -24.13 -2.68
CA LEU A 101 5.91 -22.74 -2.28
C LEU A 101 4.99 -21.83 -3.10
N VAL A 102 4.15 -21.07 -2.42
CA VAL A 102 3.48 -19.87 -2.93
C VAL A 102 4.22 -18.65 -2.39
N LEU A 103 4.52 -17.69 -3.24
CA LEU A 103 5.21 -16.46 -2.86
C LEU A 103 4.36 -15.25 -3.22
N THR A 104 4.05 -14.39 -2.25
CA THR A 104 3.60 -13.03 -2.57
C THR A 104 4.82 -12.14 -2.78
N LEU A 105 5.03 -11.73 -4.03
CA LEU A 105 6.07 -10.80 -4.47
C LEU A 105 5.40 -9.47 -4.84
N HIS A 106 5.37 -8.54 -3.87
CA HIS A 106 4.65 -7.28 -4.02
C HIS A 106 5.25 -6.39 -5.10
N ASP A 107 6.58 -6.37 -5.22
CA ASP A 107 7.34 -5.60 -6.20
C ASP A 107 8.76 -6.13 -6.34
N ILE A 108 9.47 -5.58 -7.31
CA ILE A 108 10.91 -5.81 -7.53
C ILE A 108 11.73 -4.52 -7.50
N ILE A 109 11.24 -3.48 -6.82
CA ILE A 109 11.93 -2.17 -6.66
C ILE A 109 13.36 -2.34 -6.15
N PHE A 110 13.64 -3.41 -5.37
CA PHE A 110 15.00 -3.71 -4.91
C PHE A 110 15.99 -4.05 -6.05
N LEU A 111 15.51 -4.39 -7.25
CA LEU A 111 16.33 -4.60 -8.45
C LEU A 111 16.55 -3.32 -9.25
N GLU A 112 15.67 -2.34 -9.14
CA GLU A 112 15.73 -1.09 -9.89
C GLU A 112 16.93 -0.24 -9.46
N LYS A 113 17.41 0.64 -10.38
CA LYS A 113 18.46 1.62 -10.06
C LYS A 113 17.92 2.62 -9.03
N LYS A 114 18.74 2.96 -8.04
CA LYS A 114 18.37 4.00 -7.07
C LYS A 114 18.40 5.37 -7.72
N HIS A 115 17.30 6.11 -7.60
CA HIS A 115 17.25 7.54 -7.78
C HIS A 115 17.11 8.18 -6.39
N GLY A 116 18.13 8.95 -5.92
CA GLY A 116 18.05 9.72 -4.68
C GLY A 116 19.00 9.31 -3.53
N LYS A 117 18.79 9.90 -2.33
CA LYS A 117 19.66 9.84 -1.15
C LYS A 117 19.99 8.42 -0.68
N ILE A 118 21.14 8.30 -0.02
CA ILE A 118 21.67 7.03 0.54
C ILE A 118 20.63 6.43 1.51
N ALA A 119 20.13 5.23 1.19
CA ALA A 119 19.26 4.48 2.09
C ALA A 119 20.01 4.10 3.39
N SER A 120 19.29 3.98 4.50
CA SER A 120 19.87 3.51 5.75
C SER A 120 20.61 2.17 5.56
N THR A 121 21.60 1.89 6.41
CA THR A 121 22.36 0.63 6.38
C THR A 121 21.42 -0.60 6.40
N TYR A 122 20.35 -0.51 7.20
CA TYR A 122 19.32 -1.56 7.28
C TYR A 122 18.59 -1.78 5.95
N GLN A 123 18.22 -0.71 5.25
CA GLN A 123 17.58 -0.80 3.94
C GLN A 123 18.51 -1.39 2.87
N GLN A 124 19.81 -1.05 2.95
CA GLN A 124 20.83 -1.60 2.04
C GLN A 124 21.02 -3.09 2.27
N MET A 125 21.14 -3.54 3.53
CA MET A 125 21.23 -4.95 3.87
C MET A 125 19.99 -5.73 3.41
N GLY A 126 18.79 -5.19 3.62
CA GLY A 126 17.55 -5.80 3.15
C GLY A 126 17.47 -5.90 1.63
N ARG A 127 18.02 -4.92 0.90
CA ARG A 127 18.12 -4.96 -0.57
C ARG A 127 19.08 -6.06 -1.04
N ILE A 128 20.26 -6.16 -0.43
CA ILE A 128 21.25 -7.21 -0.74
C ILE A 128 20.65 -8.59 -0.47
N TYR A 129 19.99 -8.75 0.67
CA TYR A 129 19.35 -10.00 1.04
C TYR A 129 18.30 -10.41 -0.01
N ARG A 130 17.39 -9.51 -0.41
CA ARG A 130 16.39 -9.79 -1.44
C ARG A 130 17.02 -10.11 -2.80
N LYS A 131 18.06 -9.39 -3.22
CA LYS A 131 18.81 -9.68 -4.45
C LYS A 131 19.45 -11.08 -4.44
N PHE A 132 19.84 -11.57 -3.28
CA PHE A 132 20.42 -12.91 -3.13
C PHE A 132 19.34 -14.01 -3.06
N VAL A 133 18.28 -13.80 -2.28
CA VAL A 133 17.25 -14.81 -1.99
C VAL A 133 16.28 -14.97 -3.15
N VAL A 134 15.71 -13.87 -3.66
CA VAL A 134 14.59 -13.93 -4.62
C VAL A 134 14.92 -14.74 -5.88
N PRO A 135 16.03 -14.56 -6.59
CA PRO A 135 16.31 -15.36 -7.78
C PRO A 135 16.44 -16.88 -7.51
N ARG A 136 16.80 -17.25 -6.26
CA ARG A 136 16.94 -18.66 -5.86
C ARG A 136 15.61 -19.31 -5.56
N ILE A 137 14.71 -18.59 -4.89
CA ILE A 137 13.39 -19.11 -4.52
C ILE A 137 12.42 -19.15 -5.69
N LEU A 138 12.51 -18.22 -6.64
CA LEU A 138 11.62 -18.19 -7.82
C LEU A 138 11.62 -19.51 -8.59
N LYS A 139 12.77 -20.19 -8.68
CA LYS A 139 12.89 -21.50 -9.35
C LYS A 139 12.13 -22.61 -8.63
N LYS A 140 11.75 -22.39 -7.37
CA LYS A 140 11.06 -23.36 -6.51
C LYS A 140 9.57 -23.01 -6.31
N CYS A 141 9.16 -21.78 -6.67
CA CYS A 141 7.78 -21.37 -6.54
C CYS A 141 6.88 -22.18 -7.47
N GLN A 142 5.80 -22.70 -6.93
CA GLN A 142 4.70 -23.30 -7.68
C GLN A 142 3.77 -22.19 -8.21
N LYS A 143 3.64 -21.10 -7.46
CA LYS A 143 2.87 -19.91 -7.86
C LYS A 143 3.45 -18.67 -7.21
N ILE A 144 3.41 -17.57 -7.94
CA ILE A 144 3.76 -16.22 -7.46
C ILE A 144 2.49 -15.37 -7.52
N ILE A 145 2.20 -14.70 -6.42
CA ILE A 145 1.13 -13.71 -6.31
C ILE A 145 1.78 -12.34 -6.34
N THR A 146 1.21 -11.40 -7.07
CA THR A 146 1.57 -9.98 -6.99
C THR A 146 0.31 -9.12 -6.90
N VAL A 147 0.47 -7.81 -6.66
CA VAL A 147 -0.63 -6.97 -6.19
C VAL A 147 -1.38 -6.22 -7.31
N SER A 148 -0.82 -6.17 -8.53
CA SER A 148 -1.44 -5.52 -9.70
C SER A 148 -1.02 -6.19 -11.00
N ASN A 149 -1.76 -5.97 -12.09
CA ASN A 149 -1.36 -6.45 -13.41
C ASN A 149 -0.10 -5.74 -13.89
N PHE A 150 0.06 -4.46 -13.56
CA PHE A 150 1.29 -3.73 -13.83
C PHE A 150 2.51 -4.44 -13.22
N GLU A 151 2.46 -4.78 -11.93
CA GLU A 151 3.55 -5.54 -11.28
C GLU A 151 3.71 -6.94 -11.86
N CYS A 152 2.60 -7.59 -12.22
CA CYS A 152 2.63 -8.92 -12.82
C CYS A 152 3.46 -8.92 -14.11
N GLU A 153 3.17 -8.01 -15.03
CA GLU A 153 3.92 -7.88 -16.27
C GLU A 153 5.35 -7.40 -16.04
N HIS A 154 5.54 -6.43 -15.13
CA HIS A 154 6.86 -5.91 -14.80
C HIS A 154 7.78 -6.99 -14.20
N ILE A 155 7.28 -7.78 -13.24
CA ILE A 155 8.00 -8.90 -12.63
C ILE A 155 8.28 -10.00 -13.65
N LYS A 156 7.26 -10.38 -14.43
CA LYS A 156 7.35 -11.41 -15.47
C LYS A 156 8.47 -11.10 -16.46
N HIS A 157 8.47 -9.89 -17.01
CA HIS A 157 9.49 -9.45 -17.96
C HIS A 157 10.88 -9.32 -17.32
N SER A 158 10.98 -8.66 -16.16
CA SER A 158 12.26 -8.39 -15.50
C SER A 158 12.98 -9.65 -15.02
N LEU A 159 12.24 -10.69 -14.67
CA LEU A 159 12.75 -11.95 -14.11
C LEU A 159 12.62 -13.13 -15.09
N ASN A 160 12.15 -12.87 -16.31
CA ASN A 160 11.94 -13.87 -17.36
C ASN A 160 11.16 -15.11 -16.87
N LEU A 161 10.01 -14.85 -16.21
CA LEU A 161 9.18 -15.90 -15.64
C LEU A 161 8.34 -16.60 -16.71
N LYS A 162 8.10 -17.90 -16.51
CA LYS A 162 7.22 -18.70 -17.38
C LYS A 162 5.77 -18.21 -17.26
N ASP A 163 5.02 -18.35 -18.36
CA ASP A 163 3.59 -18.11 -18.37
C ASP A 163 2.86 -18.97 -17.32
N GLY A 164 1.86 -18.36 -16.68
CA GLY A 164 1.07 -19.02 -15.65
C GLY A 164 1.72 -19.14 -14.27
N LEU A 165 3.03 -18.84 -14.12
CA LEU A 165 3.72 -18.90 -12.83
C LEU A 165 3.32 -17.74 -11.91
N ILE A 166 3.12 -16.54 -12.46
CA ILE A 166 2.73 -15.34 -11.71
C ILE A 166 1.30 -14.92 -12.03
N GLN A 167 0.61 -14.37 -11.03
CA GLN A 167 -0.76 -13.89 -11.15
C GLN A 167 -0.97 -12.67 -10.26
N ALA A 168 -1.66 -11.66 -10.78
CA ALA A 168 -2.11 -10.53 -9.99
C ALA A 168 -3.33 -10.90 -9.13
N ILE A 169 -3.28 -10.54 -7.85
CA ILE A 169 -4.41 -10.55 -6.92
C ILE A 169 -4.46 -9.17 -6.27
N TYR A 170 -5.49 -8.40 -6.57
CA TYR A 170 -5.66 -7.06 -6.05
C TYR A 170 -5.83 -7.06 -4.53
N ASN A 171 -5.24 -6.05 -3.90
CA ASN A 171 -5.49 -5.75 -2.50
C ASN A 171 -6.89 -5.16 -2.33
N GLY A 172 -7.44 -5.29 -1.12
CA GLY A 172 -8.60 -4.55 -0.68
C GLY A 172 -8.20 -3.24 0.01
N TYR A 173 -9.21 -2.58 0.56
CA TYR A 173 -9.07 -1.48 1.51
C TYR A 173 -9.91 -1.77 2.75
N SER A 174 -9.66 -1.08 3.86
CA SER A 174 -10.37 -1.34 5.09
C SER A 174 -11.78 -0.73 5.09
N LYS A 175 -12.79 -1.49 5.50
CA LYS A 175 -14.22 -1.10 5.48
C LYS A 175 -14.56 0.11 6.37
N HIS A 176 -13.65 0.56 7.24
CA HIS A 176 -13.86 1.79 7.99
C HIS A 176 -13.70 3.04 7.13
N PHE A 177 -12.99 2.96 5.99
CA PHE A 177 -12.99 4.01 4.97
C PHE A 177 -14.32 3.98 4.23
N LYS A 178 -15.15 4.95 4.51
CA LYS A 178 -16.49 5.14 3.93
C LYS A 178 -16.93 6.60 4.09
N PRO A 179 -17.90 7.08 3.31
CA PRO A 179 -18.42 8.42 3.48
C PRO A 179 -18.94 8.65 4.92
N MET A 180 -18.66 9.82 5.47
CA MET A 180 -19.10 10.26 6.79
C MET A 180 -20.03 11.46 6.65
N VAL A 181 -21.12 11.47 7.43
CA VAL A 181 -22.11 12.56 7.38
C VAL A 181 -21.55 13.86 7.98
N ASN A 182 -20.80 13.75 9.08
CA ASN A 182 -20.22 14.91 9.77
C ASN A 182 -18.72 14.70 9.97
N THR A 183 -17.94 15.12 8.99
CA THR A 183 -16.47 15.06 9.07
C THR A 183 -15.90 16.15 9.97
N ARG A 184 -16.62 17.27 10.13
CA ARG A 184 -16.15 18.48 10.83
C ARG A 184 -15.82 18.25 12.29
N GLU A 185 -16.54 17.36 12.96
CA GLU A 185 -16.28 17.00 14.35
C GLU A 185 -14.86 16.48 14.57
N ILE A 186 -14.33 15.74 13.59
CA ILE A 186 -12.98 15.17 13.65
C ILE A 186 -11.98 16.13 12.99
N THR A 187 -12.28 16.63 11.79
CA THR A 187 -11.32 17.45 11.03
C THR A 187 -10.93 18.73 11.75
N SER A 188 -11.85 19.33 12.56
CA SER A 188 -11.55 20.54 13.33
C SER A 188 -10.41 20.41 14.36
N LYS A 189 -10.05 19.18 14.72
CA LYS A 189 -8.87 18.90 15.57
C LYS A 189 -7.55 19.15 14.82
N TYR A 190 -7.56 19.05 13.50
CA TYR A 190 -6.38 19.05 12.62
C TYR A 190 -6.31 20.26 11.72
N ILE A 191 -7.45 20.79 11.29
CA ILE A 191 -7.55 21.92 10.40
C ILE A 191 -8.77 22.78 10.73
N LYS A 192 -8.56 24.11 10.84
CA LYS A 192 -9.63 25.06 11.10
C LYS A 192 -10.45 25.42 9.86
N ASP A 193 -9.79 25.35 8.71
CA ASP A 193 -10.40 25.65 7.43
C ASP A 193 -11.49 24.62 7.07
N GLU A 194 -12.60 25.05 6.50
CA GLU A 194 -13.74 24.18 6.16
C GLU A 194 -13.46 23.35 4.91
N HIS A 195 -12.82 23.97 3.92
CA HIS A 195 -12.42 23.36 2.67
C HIS A 195 -10.90 23.31 2.60
N TYR A 196 -10.35 22.18 2.18
CA TYR A 196 -8.91 21.98 2.09
C TYR A 196 -8.55 20.89 1.07
N LEU A 197 -7.31 20.91 0.63
CA LEU A 197 -6.69 19.84 -0.11
C LEU A 197 -5.93 18.92 0.85
N PHE A 198 -5.88 17.63 0.58
CA PHE A 198 -5.19 16.67 1.41
C PHE A 198 -4.03 15.99 0.68
N PHE A 199 -2.91 15.84 1.36
CA PHE A 199 -1.71 15.16 0.88
C PHE A 199 -1.06 14.33 1.99
N LEU A 200 -0.78 13.04 1.70
CA LEU A 200 0.04 12.18 2.56
C LEU A 200 1.50 12.39 2.19
N GLY A 201 2.18 13.22 2.96
CA GLY A 201 3.57 13.57 2.73
C GLY A 201 4.53 12.42 3.04
N ASN A 202 5.67 12.39 2.35
CA ASN A 202 6.70 11.39 2.58
C ASN A 202 8.08 11.90 2.16
N THR A 203 9.13 11.44 2.82
CA THR A 203 10.53 11.77 2.47
C THR A 203 11.10 10.86 1.37
N ASP A 204 10.42 9.77 1.01
CA ASP A 204 10.85 8.92 -0.11
C ASP A 204 10.62 9.68 -1.43
N PRO A 205 11.66 9.92 -2.25
CA PRO A 205 11.55 10.66 -3.50
C PRO A 205 10.46 10.13 -4.45
N LYS A 206 10.20 8.82 -4.44
CA LYS A 206 9.16 8.23 -5.27
C LYS A 206 7.74 8.74 -4.96
N LYS A 207 7.52 9.30 -3.77
CA LYS A 207 6.22 9.88 -3.35
C LYS A 207 5.97 11.28 -3.89
N ASN A 208 6.94 11.86 -4.59
CA ASN A 208 6.80 13.12 -5.33
C ASN A 208 6.40 14.34 -4.48
N THR A 209 6.85 14.41 -3.23
CA THR A 209 6.49 15.52 -2.32
C THR A 209 6.85 16.89 -2.91
N ILE A 210 8.04 17.04 -3.51
CA ILE A 210 8.48 18.29 -4.12
C ILE A 210 7.59 18.66 -5.31
N GLY A 211 7.26 17.71 -6.18
CA GLY A 211 6.36 17.94 -7.32
C GLY A 211 4.95 18.37 -6.89
N VAL A 212 4.43 17.80 -5.79
CA VAL A 212 3.15 18.23 -5.21
C VAL A 212 3.22 19.66 -4.67
N LEU A 213 4.30 20.04 -3.96
CA LEU A 213 4.49 21.40 -3.47
C LEU A 213 4.63 22.41 -4.62
N THR A 214 5.34 22.05 -5.68
CA THR A 214 5.46 22.88 -6.90
C THR A 214 4.09 23.03 -7.58
N ALA A 215 3.36 21.96 -7.75
CA ALA A 215 2.01 22.00 -8.31
C ALA A 215 1.04 22.83 -7.47
N TYR A 216 1.15 22.72 -6.15
CA TYR A 216 0.35 23.52 -5.24
C TYR A 216 0.67 25.02 -5.34
N SER A 217 1.95 25.38 -5.51
CA SER A 217 2.37 26.77 -5.78
C SER A 217 1.70 27.30 -7.04
N LEU A 218 1.78 26.57 -8.14
CA LEU A 218 1.16 26.95 -9.43
C LEU A 218 -0.37 27.07 -9.34
N TYR A 219 -1.01 26.20 -8.57
CA TYR A 219 -2.43 26.29 -8.27
C TYR A 219 -2.77 27.54 -7.47
N ALA A 220 -2.00 27.81 -6.38
CA ALA A 220 -2.25 28.96 -5.52
C ALA A 220 -2.09 30.32 -6.23
N GLU A 221 -1.21 30.39 -7.24
CA GLU A 221 -1.07 31.58 -8.09
C GLU A 221 -2.27 31.81 -9.03
N LYS A 222 -2.95 30.73 -9.43
CA LYS A 222 -4.08 30.78 -10.38
C LYS A 222 -5.44 30.93 -9.68
N SER A 223 -5.60 30.33 -8.48
CA SER A 223 -6.85 30.38 -7.73
C SER A 223 -7.08 31.77 -7.11
N LYS A 224 -8.33 32.23 -7.16
CA LYS A 224 -8.74 33.50 -6.52
C LYS A 224 -8.75 33.41 -4.99
N ASN A 225 -8.96 32.23 -4.46
CA ASN A 225 -9.03 31.97 -3.01
C ASN A 225 -8.50 30.57 -2.73
N PRO A 226 -7.16 30.37 -2.79
CA PRO A 226 -6.57 29.05 -2.76
C PRO A 226 -6.87 28.31 -1.46
N LEU A 227 -7.35 27.08 -1.61
CA LEU A 227 -7.64 26.17 -0.51
C LEU A 227 -6.34 25.79 0.20
N PRO A 228 -6.29 25.74 1.54
CA PRO A 228 -5.13 25.29 2.27
C PRO A 228 -4.81 23.82 1.97
N LEU A 229 -3.50 23.50 1.98
CA LEU A 229 -3.02 22.12 1.81
C LEU A 229 -2.68 21.53 3.18
N LEU A 230 -3.45 20.49 3.57
CA LEU A 230 -3.19 19.67 4.76
C LEU A 230 -2.17 18.58 4.42
N ILE A 231 -0.99 18.63 5.03
CA ILE A 231 0.11 17.69 4.80
C ILE A 231 0.28 16.81 6.05
N ALA A 232 -0.20 15.57 5.99
CA ALA A 232 0.02 14.58 7.04
C ALA A 232 1.33 13.80 6.84
N ASP A 233 1.81 13.14 7.89
CA ASP A 233 2.97 12.25 7.92
C ASP A 233 4.34 12.91 7.61
N LEU A 234 4.39 14.22 7.43
CA LEU A 234 5.64 14.98 7.32
C LEU A 234 5.75 16.04 8.42
N LYS A 235 6.96 16.16 8.97
CA LYS A 235 7.29 17.22 9.90
C LYS A 235 7.38 18.55 9.17
N GLU A 236 6.85 19.62 9.76
CA GLU A 236 6.94 20.98 9.23
C GLU A 236 8.36 21.39 8.87
N SER A 237 9.36 21.03 9.70
CA SER A 237 10.77 21.35 9.44
C SER A 237 11.30 20.76 8.14
N ILE A 238 10.84 19.55 7.75
CA ILE A 238 11.23 18.91 6.50
C ILE A 238 10.58 19.63 5.31
N VAL A 239 9.30 19.97 5.43
CA VAL A 239 8.60 20.70 4.37
C VAL A 239 9.20 22.09 4.20
N ASN A 240 9.50 22.82 5.29
CA ASN A 240 10.17 24.13 5.23
C ASN A 240 11.51 24.05 4.48
N GLN A 241 12.32 23.00 4.72
CA GLN A 241 13.55 22.79 3.96
C GLN A 241 13.28 22.60 2.47
N TYR A 242 12.24 21.79 2.09
CA TYR A 242 11.87 21.63 0.68
C TYR A 242 11.39 22.95 0.05
N LEU A 243 10.66 23.79 0.80
CA LEU A 243 10.23 25.10 0.32
C LEU A 243 11.40 26.05 0.07
N GLU A 244 12.39 26.07 0.97
CA GLU A 244 13.60 26.89 0.83
C GLU A 244 14.46 26.42 -0.35
N ASP A 245 14.74 25.11 -0.43
CA ASP A 245 15.55 24.50 -1.50
C ASP A 245 14.98 24.71 -2.90
N ASN A 246 13.62 24.86 -3.01
CA ASN A 246 12.93 25.01 -4.28
C ASN A 246 12.29 26.38 -4.51
N GLN A 247 12.59 27.40 -3.68
CA GLN A 247 12.07 28.77 -3.79
C GLN A 247 10.54 28.88 -3.71
N LEU A 248 9.90 28.01 -2.90
CA LEU A 248 8.44 27.91 -2.72
C LEU A 248 7.96 28.50 -1.39
N THR A 249 8.74 29.31 -0.69
CA THR A 249 8.43 29.81 0.66
C THR A 249 7.15 30.66 0.72
N HIS A 250 6.73 31.26 -0.39
CA HIS A 250 5.53 32.08 -0.51
C HIS A 250 4.22 31.29 -0.23
N ILE A 251 4.20 29.96 -0.46
CA ILE A 251 3.01 29.12 -0.16
C ILE A 251 2.92 28.74 1.32
N LYS A 252 3.95 28.96 2.13
CA LYS A 252 4.01 28.54 3.54
C LYS A 252 2.77 28.94 4.36
N PRO A 253 2.17 30.15 4.21
CA PRO A 253 0.97 30.52 4.97
C PRO A 253 -0.27 29.66 4.68
N LEU A 254 -0.29 28.98 3.54
CA LEU A 254 -1.41 28.13 3.09
C LEU A 254 -1.26 26.67 3.50
N LEU A 255 -0.11 26.28 4.08
CA LEU A 255 0.13 24.88 4.47
C LEU A 255 -0.32 24.62 5.91
N ARG A 256 -0.84 23.40 6.15
CA ARG A 256 -1.28 22.95 7.47
C ARG A 256 -0.59 21.63 7.80
N TYR A 257 -0.09 21.51 9.03
CA TYR A 257 0.69 20.36 9.50
C TYR A 257 0.00 19.72 10.71
N PRO A 258 -0.87 18.74 10.53
CA PRO A 258 -1.64 18.15 11.62
C PRO A 258 -0.79 17.23 12.53
N GLY A 259 0.43 16.89 12.10
CA GLY A 259 1.20 15.83 12.72
C GLY A 259 0.67 14.44 12.37
N TYR A 260 0.76 13.51 13.33
CA TYR A 260 0.23 12.16 13.18
C TYR A 260 -1.30 12.15 13.30
N ILE A 261 -1.96 11.55 12.32
CA ILE A 261 -3.41 11.33 12.33
C ILE A 261 -3.67 9.83 12.53
N PRO A 262 -4.41 9.43 13.58
CA PRO A 262 -4.77 8.03 13.78
C PRO A 262 -5.55 7.48 12.58
N ASN A 263 -5.27 6.22 12.21
CA ASN A 263 -5.92 5.58 11.07
C ASN A 263 -7.45 5.56 11.18
N THR A 264 -7.98 5.53 12.43
CA THR A 264 -9.42 5.60 12.71
C THR A 264 -10.05 6.97 12.41
N GLU A 265 -9.25 8.04 12.34
CA GLU A 265 -9.70 9.39 12.04
C GLU A 265 -9.44 9.82 10.58
N LEU A 266 -8.59 9.08 9.85
CA LEU A 266 -8.31 9.33 8.44
C LEU A 266 -9.56 9.37 7.54
N PRO A 267 -10.61 8.54 7.74
CA PRO A 267 -11.83 8.63 6.93
C PRO A 267 -12.48 10.01 6.95
N ALA A 268 -12.44 10.70 8.10
CA ALA A 268 -12.96 12.07 8.19
C ALA A 268 -12.08 13.07 7.46
N ILE A 269 -10.75 12.88 7.52
CA ILE A 269 -9.79 13.75 6.83
C ILE A 269 -9.92 13.59 5.31
N TYR A 270 -10.04 12.36 4.80
CA TYR A 270 -10.35 12.15 3.39
C TYR A 270 -11.70 12.79 3.03
N GLY A 271 -12.79 12.39 3.70
CA GLY A 271 -14.15 12.83 3.35
C GLY A 271 -14.43 14.32 3.52
N GLY A 272 -13.62 15.05 4.32
CA GLY A 272 -13.66 16.51 4.45
C GLY A 272 -12.83 17.26 3.42
N ALA A 273 -11.94 16.59 2.69
CA ALA A 273 -11.08 17.23 1.70
C ALA A 273 -11.82 17.45 0.37
N THR A 274 -11.56 18.58 -0.26
CA THR A 274 -12.04 18.88 -1.63
C THR A 274 -11.41 17.96 -2.66
N ALA A 275 -10.11 17.62 -2.45
CA ALA A 275 -9.39 16.63 -3.25
C ALA A 275 -8.26 16.01 -2.41
N PHE A 276 -7.96 14.74 -2.70
CA PHE A 276 -6.77 14.06 -2.22
C PHE A 276 -5.74 13.96 -3.34
N ILE A 277 -4.50 14.37 -3.06
CA ILE A 277 -3.40 14.39 -4.02
C ILE A 277 -2.48 13.19 -3.71
N TYR A 278 -2.36 12.27 -4.67
CA TYR A 278 -1.53 11.06 -4.55
C TYR A 278 -0.76 10.80 -5.85
N THR A 279 0.16 11.68 -6.19
CA THR A 279 0.87 11.72 -7.47
C THR A 279 2.29 11.16 -7.36
N SER A 280 2.43 9.97 -6.77
CA SER A 280 3.69 9.24 -6.69
C SER A 280 4.27 8.93 -8.08
N TYR A 281 5.60 8.85 -8.19
CA TYR A 281 6.25 8.37 -9.43
C TYR A 281 6.09 6.86 -9.62
N ARG A 282 6.02 6.10 -8.52
CA ARG A 282 6.03 4.63 -8.56
C ARG A 282 5.29 4.04 -7.37
N GLU A 283 4.23 3.27 -7.65
CA GLU A 283 3.50 2.47 -6.68
C GLU A 283 3.25 1.06 -7.22
N SER A 284 3.30 0.08 -6.35
CA SER A 284 2.99 -1.30 -6.70
C SER A 284 1.49 -1.57 -6.74
N PHE A 285 0.69 -0.77 -5.98
CA PHE A 285 -0.76 -0.83 -5.96
C PHE A 285 -1.37 0.56 -5.73
N GLY A 286 -1.23 1.14 -4.52
CA GLY A 286 -1.79 2.44 -4.18
C GLY A 286 -3.09 2.33 -3.36
N ILE A 287 -3.06 1.63 -2.22
CA ILE A 287 -4.22 1.53 -1.30
C ILE A 287 -4.82 2.91 -0.97
N PRO A 288 -4.04 3.99 -0.73
CA PRO A 288 -4.59 5.32 -0.44
C PRO A 288 -5.53 5.87 -1.52
N ILE A 289 -5.39 5.46 -2.79
CA ILE A 289 -6.33 5.82 -3.86
C ILE A 289 -7.73 5.29 -3.53
N LEU A 290 -7.80 4.02 -3.13
CA LEU A 290 -9.06 3.39 -2.75
C LEU A 290 -9.65 3.96 -1.46
N GLU A 291 -8.80 4.32 -0.50
CA GLU A 291 -9.21 4.94 0.78
C GLU A 291 -9.86 6.31 0.53
N GLY A 292 -9.23 7.16 -0.27
CA GLY A 292 -9.80 8.45 -0.67
C GLY A 292 -11.12 8.31 -1.42
N MET A 293 -11.15 7.45 -2.46
CA MET A 293 -12.38 7.18 -3.22
C MET A 293 -13.51 6.60 -2.35
N ALA A 294 -13.17 5.69 -1.43
CA ALA A 294 -14.14 5.08 -0.52
C ALA A 294 -14.75 6.08 0.45
N CYS A 295 -14.03 7.13 0.82
CA CYS A 295 -14.53 8.23 1.65
C CYS A 295 -15.34 9.28 0.86
N GLY A 296 -15.48 9.12 -0.46
CA GLY A 296 -16.16 10.08 -1.33
C GLY A 296 -15.30 11.30 -1.67
N THR A 297 -13.99 11.15 -1.72
CA THR A 297 -13.06 12.22 -2.05
C THR A 297 -12.52 12.03 -3.47
N PRO A 298 -12.55 13.05 -4.33
CA PRO A 298 -11.84 13.01 -5.60
C PRO A 298 -10.35 12.80 -5.41
N VAL A 299 -9.76 11.83 -6.12
CA VAL A 299 -8.34 11.49 -5.99
C VAL A 299 -7.60 11.86 -7.27
N ILE A 300 -6.68 12.83 -7.18
CA ILE A 300 -5.73 13.12 -8.25
C ILE A 300 -4.56 12.18 -8.10
N THR A 301 -4.32 11.32 -9.09
CA THR A 301 -3.24 10.34 -9.03
C THR A 301 -2.45 10.27 -10.33
N SER A 302 -1.32 9.57 -10.31
CA SER A 302 -0.42 9.51 -11.47
C SER A 302 -0.93 8.59 -12.58
N ASN A 303 -0.57 8.92 -13.82
CA ASN A 303 -0.75 8.06 -14.99
C ASN A 303 0.39 7.03 -15.17
N THR A 304 1.17 6.76 -14.11
CA THR A 304 2.33 5.85 -14.12
C THR A 304 2.12 4.65 -13.21
N SER A 305 2.89 3.59 -13.46
CA SER A 305 2.90 2.33 -12.68
C SER A 305 1.51 1.72 -12.48
N ALA A 306 1.17 1.22 -11.29
CA ALA A 306 -0.14 0.59 -11.04
C ALA A 306 -1.30 1.59 -10.85
N MET A 307 -1.03 2.89 -10.67
CA MET A 307 -2.05 3.87 -10.30
C MET A 307 -3.18 4.02 -11.32
N PRO A 308 -2.94 4.03 -12.65
CA PRO A 308 -4.03 4.04 -13.65
C PRO A 308 -4.93 2.81 -13.56
N GLU A 309 -4.32 1.64 -13.30
CA GLU A 309 -5.05 0.38 -13.14
C GLU A 309 -5.98 0.42 -11.92
N ILE A 310 -5.55 1.03 -10.81
CA ILE A 310 -6.33 1.12 -9.59
C ILE A 310 -7.39 2.21 -9.67
N ALA A 311 -7.02 3.40 -10.16
CA ALA A 311 -7.96 4.51 -10.33
C ALA A 311 -9.03 4.22 -11.39
N GLY A 312 -8.69 3.48 -12.45
CA GLY A 312 -9.58 3.16 -13.56
C GLY A 312 -9.75 4.31 -14.56
N GLU A 313 -10.52 4.07 -15.62
CA GLU A 313 -10.67 4.99 -16.78
C GLU A 313 -11.27 6.35 -16.41
N GLY A 314 -12.15 6.44 -15.41
CA GLY A 314 -12.72 7.69 -14.91
C GLY A 314 -11.92 8.30 -13.75
N GLY A 315 -10.75 7.79 -13.43
CA GLY A 315 -9.84 8.37 -12.43
C GLY A 315 -9.21 9.68 -12.93
N ILE A 316 -8.88 10.58 -11.98
CA ILE A 316 -8.20 11.84 -12.31
C ILE A 316 -6.72 11.56 -12.45
N LEU A 317 -6.29 11.25 -13.67
CA LEU A 317 -4.91 10.87 -13.97
C LEU A 317 -4.11 12.09 -14.47
N VAL A 318 -2.89 12.24 -13.95
CA VAL A 318 -1.95 13.31 -14.31
C VAL A 318 -0.56 12.73 -14.54
N ASN A 319 0.26 13.40 -15.33
CA ASN A 319 1.68 13.11 -15.41
C ASN A 319 2.39 13.66 -14.15
N PRO A 320 2.94 12.80 -13.26
CA PRO A 320 3.56 13.25 -12.01
C PRO A 320 4.85 14.07 -12.21
N PHE A 321 5.39 14.10 -13.43
CA PHE A 321 6.57 14.88 -13.82
C PHE A 321 6.21 16.28 -14.34
N ILE A 322 4.93 16.59 -14.48
CA ILE A 322 4.39 17.86 -14.98
C ILE A 322 3.51 18.48 -13.88
N PRO A 323 4.07 19.33 -12.97
CA PRO A 323 3.32 19.96 -11.89
C PRO A 323 2.11 20.76 -12.36
N GLU A 324 2.18 21.33 -13.56
CA GLU A 324 1.10 22.11 -14.20
C GLU A 324 -0.17 21.25 -14.36
N GLU A 325 -0.07 19.98 -14.78
CA GLU A 325 -1.23 19.10 -14.91
C GLU A 325 -1.90 18.83 -13.55
N ILE A 326 -1.09 18.67 -12.48
CA ILE A 326 -1.61 18.50 -11.13
C ILE A 326 -2.35 19.77 -10.70
N ALA A 327 -1.72 20.94 -10.88
CA ALA A 327 -2.31 22.25 -10.54
C ALA A 327 -3.64 22.50 -11.28
N GLU A 328 -3.72 22.19 -12.56
CA GLU A 328 -4.94 22.32 -13.37
C GLU A 328 -6.08 21.42 -12.84
N LYS A 329 -5.78 20.20 -12.44
CA LYS A 329 -6.79 19.30 -11.86
C LYS A 329 -7.26 19.75 -10.48
N ILE A 330 -6.37 20.32 -9.66
CA ILE A 330 -6.75 20.93 -8.38
C ILE A 330 -7.73 22.09 -8.63
N LEU A 331 -7.38 23.01 -9.54
CA LEU A 331 -8.20 24.17 -9.87
C LEU A 331 -9.58 23.75 -10.43
N LEU A 332 -9.61 22.78 -11.33
CA LEU A 332 -10.86 22.24 -11.90
C LEU A 332 -11.77 21.65 -10.80
N LEU A 333 -11.21 20.93 -9.83
CA LEU A 333 -11.99 20.35 -8.72
C LEU A 333 -12.47 21.42 -7.73
N GLU A 334 -11.75 22.53 -7.59
CA GLU A 334 -12.19 23.67 -6.79
C GLU A 334 -13.36 24.41 -7.46
N GLU A 335 -13.25 24.74 -8.75
CA GLU A 335 -14.16 25.61 -9.47
C GLU A 335 -15.41 24.89 -10.01
N ASP A 336 -15.28 23.64 -10.47
CA ASP A 336 -16.37 22.88 -11.09
C ASP A 336 -16.96 21.83 -10.13
N THR A 337 -18.03 22.21 -9.45
CA THR A 337 -18.76 21.34 -8.53
C THR A 337 -19.40 20.14 -9.24
N ILE A 338 -19.83 20.28 -10.50
CA ILE A 338 -20.44 19.18 -11.25
C ILE A 338 -19.37 18.12 -11.56
N TYR A 339 -18.22 18.57 -12.08
CA TYR A 339 -17.08 17.68 -12.33
C TYR A 339 -16.63 16.97 -11.04
N ARG A 340 -16.51 17.71 -9.93
CA ARG A 340 -16.15 17.15 -8.63
C ARG A 340 -17.13 16.07 -8.18
N ASN A 341 -18.43 16.31 -8.27
CA ASN A 341 -19.46 15.34 -7.90
C ASN A 341 -19.41 14.07 -8.78
N ASN A 342 -19.19 14.21 -10.07
CA ASN A 342 -19.02 13.08 -10.98
C ASN A 342 -17.79 12.23 -10.59
N CYS A 343 -16.69 12.86 -10.20
CA CYS A 343 -15.50 12.16 -9.70
C CYS A 343 -15.77 11.43 -8.39
N ILE A 344 -16.55 11.99 -7.47
CA ILE A 344 -16.98 11.35 -6.22
C ILE A 344 -17.80 10.09 -6.54
N GLU A 345 -18.84 10.23 -7.37
CA GLU A 345 -19.71 9.12 -7.75
C GLU A 345 -18.93 7.98 -8.42
N TYR A 346 -18.05 8.35 -9.36
CA TYR A 346 -17.17 7.39 -10.01
C TYR A 346 -16.30 6.64 -8.97
N GLY A 347 -15.63 7.36 -8.07
CA GLY A 347 -14.76 6.79 -7.05
C GLY A 347 -15.50 5.80 -6.15
N LEU A 348 -16.68 6.17 -5.65
CA LEU A 348 -17.54 5.32 -4.82
C LEU A 348 -17.99 4.04 -5.55
N ASN A 349 -18.18 4.10 -6.86
CA ASN A 349 -18.49 2.92 -7.67
C ASN A 349 -17.24 2.08 -7.95
N ARG A 350 -16.10 2.72 -8.21
CA ARG A 350 -14.83 2.04 -8.51
C ARG A 350 -14.36 1.15 -7.36
N VAL A 351 -14.43 1.63 -6.13
CA VAL A 351 -13.92 0.88 -4.95
C VAL A 351 -14.67 -0.42 -4.68
N LYS A 352 -15.90 -0.59 -5.18
CA LYS A 352 -16.68 -1.83 -5.01
C LYS A 352 -16.00 -3.07 -5.63
N GLN A 353 -15.07 -2.86 -6.55
CA GLN A 353 -14.31 -3.93 -7.20
C GLN A 353 -13.15 -4.46 -6.32
N PHE A 354 -12.81 -3.75 -5.24
CA PHE A 354 -11.67 -4.06 -4.40
C PHE A 354 -12.12 -4.43 -2.99
N SER A 355 -11.75 -5.61 -2.54
CA SER A 355 -12.04 -6.05 -1.17
C SER A 355 -11.03 -7.09 -0.72
N TRP A 356 -10.72 -7.10 0.58
CA TRP A 356 -9.90 -8.14 1.18
C TRP A 356 -10.54 -9.52 1.06
N GLU A 357 -11.86 -9.58 1.02
CA GLU A 357 -12.61 -10.82 0.74
C GLU A 357 -12.26 -11.40 -0.63
N ASN A 358 -12.21 -10.57 -1.67
CA ASN A 358 -11.81 -11.00 -3.01
C ASN A 358 -10.32 -11.41 -3.04
N THR A 359 -9.46 -10.68 -2.32
CA THR A 359 -8.05 -11.04 -2.15
C THR A 359 -7.91 -12.44 -1.56
N ALA A 360 -8.63 -12.73 -0.47
CA ALA A 360 -8.62 -14.02 0.19
C ALA A 360 -9.22 -15.15 -0.67
N LYS A 361 -10.36 -14.90 -1.35
CA LYS A 361 -10.98 -15.87 -2.28
C LYS A 361 -10.03 -16.28 -3.41
N ASN A 362 -9.38 -15.30 -4.04
CA ASN A 362 -8.45 -15.56 -5.13
C ASN A 362 -7.19 -16.29 -4.63
N THR A 363 -6.71 -15.97 -3.44
CA THR A 363 -5.59 -16.69 -2.81
C THR A 363 -5.98 -18.13 -2.49
N LEU A 364 -7.17 -18.37 -1.94
CA LEU A 364 -7.69 -19.71 -1.67
C LEU A 364 -7.82 -20.54 -2.96
N ASN A 365 -8.28 -19.94 -4.05
CA ASN A 365 -8.35 -20.60 -5.36
C ASN A 365 -6.95 -21.06 -5.83
N ILE A 366 -5.91 -20.28 -5.61
CA ILE A 366 -4.52 -20.69 -5.90
C ILE A 366 -4.17 -21.94 -5.11
N TYR A 367 -4.42 -21.97 -3.79
CA TYR A 367 -4.12 -23.14 -2.97
C TYR A 367 -4.84 -24.40 -3.48
N GLN A 368 -6.11 -24.26 -3.85
CA GLN A 368 -6.93 -25.38 -4.36
C GLN A 368 -6.44 -25.91 -5.72
N THR A 369 -5.87 -25.04 -6.57
CA THR A 369 -5.37 -25.47 -7.89
C THR A 369 -4.01 -26.15 -7.84
N LEU A 370 -3.22 -25.92 -6.82
CA LEU A 370 -1.89 -26.51 -6.67
C LEU A 370 -1.90 -27.97 -6.20
N LEU A 371 -3.00 -28.46 -5.66
CA LEU A 371 -3.13 -29.81 -5.10
C LEU A 371 -4.12 -30.69 -5.90
N LYS A 372 -4.60 -30.22 -7.03
CA LYS A 372 -5.28 -31.01 -8.05
C LYS A 372 -4.28 -31.60 -9.04
#